data_0b2874b10c98d1ef0b8ca484525d6636
#
_entry.id   0b2874b10c98d1ef0b8ca484525d6636
#
_cell.length_a   1.000
_cell.length_b   1.000
_cell.length_c   1.000
_cell.angle_alpha   90.00
_cell.angle_beta   90.00
_cell.angle_gamma   90.00
#
_symmetry.space_group_name_H-M   'P 1'
#
loop_
_entity.id
_entity.type
_entity.pdbx_description
1 polymer ?
#
loop_
_entity_poly.entity_id
_entity_poly.type
_entity_poly.pdbx_seq_one_letter_code
_entity_poly.pdbx_strand_id
1 'polypeptide(L)'
;LELKKTISKLKKELDKWFSLYIRLRDANEYGMVQCFTSGRVYHYKNIHAGHFMSRKHLSTRWCDTNVQPQSAADNLFGQGEQYKFALHLDGKYGEGTAEELQFKSRQIHKVSRVEYEEQISYYKNLVENLKEEKGIE
;
A
#
# COMPACT_ATOMS: atom_id res chain seq x y z
N LEU A 1 -12.27 -4.29 32.06
CA LEU A 1 -10.90 -3.96 31.64
C LEU A 1 -10.73 -4.32 30.17
N GLU A 2 -10.48 -3.30 29.34
CA GLU A 2 -10.12 -3.54 27.96
C GLU A 2 -8.67 -3.99 27.87
N LEU A 3 -8.44 -5.10 27.19
CA LEU A 3 -7.09 -5.56 26.89
C LEU A 3 -6.54 -4.75 25.73
N LYS A 4 -5.32 -4.26 25.88
CA LYS A 4 -4.62 -3.55 24.80
C LYS A 4 -4.34 -4.50 23.65
N LYS A 5 -4.51 -4.01 22.42
CA LYS A 5 -4.14 -4.76 21.22
C LYS A 5 -2.63 -5.03 21.22
N THR A 6 -2.25 -6.21 20.75
CA THR A 6 -0.83 -6.54 20.57
C THR A 6 -0.25 -5.73 19.40
N ILE A 7 1.05 -5.56 19.37
CA ILE A 7 1.73 -4.91 18.25
C ILE A 7 1.43 -5.66 16.94
N SER A 8 1.36 -6.98 16.98
CA SER A 8 0.99 -7.80 15.81
C SER A 8 -0.39 -7.45 15.28
N LYS A 9 -1.37 -7.26 16.15
CA LYS A 9 -2.73 -6.85 15.76
C LYS A 9 -2.76 -5.44 15.20
N LEU A 10 -2.00 -4.52 15.79
CA LEU A 10 -1.88 -3.14 15.28
C LEU A 10 -1.27 -3.11 13.88
N LYS A 11 -0.23 -3.91 13.63
CA LYS A 11 0.36 -4.04 12.30
C LYS A 11 -0.67 -4.51 11.26
N LYS A 12 -1.46 -5.53 11.60
CA LYS A 12 -2.51 -6.05 10.71
C LYS A 12 -3.59 -5.01 10.43
N GLU A 13 -3.99 -4.28 11.46
CA GLU A 13 -4.99 -3.23 11.32
C GLU A 13 -4.48 -2.10 10.44
N LEU A 14 -3.23 -1.68 10.63
CA LEU A 14 -2.61 -0.69 9.75
C LEU A 14 -2.48 -1.18 8.31
N ASP A 15 -2.09 -2.44 8.10
CA ASP A 15 -2.05 -3.04 6.77
C ASP A 15 -3.40 -2.96 6.07
N LYS A 16 -4.48 -3.25 6.81
CA LYS A 16 -5.85 -3.20 6.27
C LYS A 16 -6.21 -1.81 5.75
N TRP A 17 -6.04 -0.79 6.57
CA TRP A 17 -6.41 0.58 6.19
C TRP A 17 -5.47 1.16 5.13
N PHE A 18 -4.18 0.87 5.24
CA PHE A 18 -3.20 1.30 4.24
C PHE A 18 -3.46 0.65 2.88
N SER A 19 -3.77 -0.65 2.85
CA SER A 19 -4.13 -1.35 1.62
C SER A 19 -5.36 -0.73 0.95
N LEU A 20 -6.41 -0.44 1.73
CA LEU A 20 -7.61 0.22 1.21
C LEU A 20 -7.28 1.60 0.65
N TYR A 21 -6.47 2.38 1.37
CA TYR A 21 -6.03 3.69 0.92
C TYR A 21 -5.31 3.61 -0.45
N ILE A 22 -4.35 2.70 -0.59
CA ILE A 22 -3.60 2.53 -1.84
C ILE A 22 -4.53 2.19 -3.02
N ARG A 23 -5.46 1.26 -2.79
CA ARG A 23 -6.39 0.82 -3.85
C ARG A 23 -7.41 1.89 -4.22
N LEU A 24 -7.86 2.68 -3.26
CA LEU A 24 -8.82 3.77 -3.48
C LEU A 24 -8.15 5.04 -3.99
N ARG A 25 -6.92 5.29 -3.63
CA ARG A 25 -6.15 6.49 -4.04
C ARG A 25 -6.20 6.68 -5.57
N ASP A 26 -5.97 5.60 -6.30
CA ASP A 26 -5.88 5.61 -7.75
C ASP A 26 -7.17 5.16 -8.45
N ALA A 27 -8.23 4.84 -7.71
CA ALA A 27 -9.51 4.42 -8.26
C ALA A 27 -10.30 5.62 -8.80
N ASN A 28 -11.12 5.36 -9.83
CA ASN A 28 -12.05 6.37 -10.35
C ASN A 28 -13.36 6.36 -9.54
N GLU A 29 -14.34 7.16 -9.96
CA GLU A 29 -15.64 7.30 -9.31
C GLU A 29 -16.47 6.00 -9.30
N TYR A 30 -16.16 5.05 -10.18
CA TYR A 30 -16.80 3.74 -10.25
C TYR A 30 -16.07 2.67 -9.43
N GLY A 31 -15.02 3.07 -8.71
CA GLY A 31 -14.19 2.16 -7.93
C GLY A 31 -13.22 1.33 -8.75
N MET A 32 -12.98 1.71 -10.01
CA MET A 32 -12.07 0.96 -10.90
C MET A 32 -10.65 1.51 -10.81
N VAL A 33 -9.68 0.61 -10.76
CA VAL A 33 -8.27 0.96 -10.59
C VAL A 33 -7.39 0.09 -11.47
N GLN A 34 -6.33 0.69 -12.01
CA GLN A 34 -5.41 0.01 -12.90
C GLN A 34 -4.31 -0.71 -12.10
N CYS A 35 -4.05 -1.97 -12.47
CA CYS A 35 -2.91 -2.72 -11.94
C CYS A 35 -1.60 -2.05 -12.37
N PHE A 36 -0.74 -1.76 -11.41
CA PHE A 36 0.51 -1.02 -11.62
C PHE A 36 1.48 -1.74 -12.56
N THR A 37 1.50 -3.07 -12.55
CA THR A 37 2.45 -3.86 -13.35
C THR A 37 1.86 -4.42 -14.64
N SER A 38 0.57 -4.78 -14.68
CA SER A 38 -0.05 -5.35 -15.89
C SER A 38 -0.80 -4.33 -16.74
N GLY A 39 -1.24 -3.23 -16.15
CA GLY A 39 -2.06 -2.24 -16.83
C GLY A 39 -3.54 -2.60 -16.93
N ARG A 40 -3.94 -3.80 -16.50
CA ARG A 40 -5.34 -4.22 -16.49
C ARG A 40 -6.13 -3.50 -15.42
N VAL A 41 -7.43 -3.30 -15.65
CA VAL A 41 -8.31 -2.56 -14.75
C VAL A 41 -9.18 -3.53 -13.94
N TYR A 42 -9.29 -3.27 -12.65
CA TYR A 42 -10.06 -4.07 -11.69
C TYR A 42 -10.86 -3.15 -10.78
N HIS A 43 -11.94 -3.67 -10.20
CA HIS A 43 -12.58 -2.98 -9.09
C HIS A 43 -11.65 -3.02 -7.88
N TYR A 44 -11.61 -1.94 -7.07
CA TYR A 44 -10.68 -1.84 -5.94
C TYR A 44 -10.81 -2.97 -4.92
N LYS A 45 -11.99 -3.61 -4.84
CA LYS A 45 -12.20 -4.77 -3.97
C LYS A 45 -11.56 -6.05 -4.50
N ASN A 46 -11.21 -6.09 -5.79
CA ASN A 46 -10.69 -7.27 -6.48
C ASN A 46 -9.23 -7.13 -6.89
N ILE A 47 -8.51 -6.22 -6.28
CA ILE A 47 -7.09 -5.99 -6.53
C ILE A 47 -6.35 -5.93 -5.19
N HIS A 48 -5.06 -6.18 -5.20
CA HIS A 48 -4.21 -6.15 -4.01
C HIS A 48 -3.43 -4.84 -3.91
N ALA A 49 -2.90 -4.56 -2.73
CA ALA A 49 -1.86 -3.58 -2.55
C ALA A 49 -0.52 -4.32 -2.58
N GLY A 50 0.20 -4.19 -3.69
CA GLY A 50 1.47 -4.89 -3.91
C GLY A 50 2.64 -4.07 -3.39
N HIS A 51 3.55 -4.72 -2.67
CA HIS A 51 4.74 -4.08 -2.11
C HIS A 51 5.95 -4.33 -3.02
N PHE A 52 6.66 -3.26 -3.40
CA PHE A 52 7.92 -3.41 -4.12
C PHE A 52 8.99 -4.00 -3.20
N MET A 53 9.30 -3.36 -2.08
CA MET A 53 10.07 -3.95 -0.99
C MET A 53 9.10 -4.65 -0.05
N SER A 54 9.40 -5.89 0.33
CA SER A 54 8.49 -6.76 1.07
C SER A 54 8.09 -6.19 2.44
N ARG A 55 6.98 -6.71 2.97
CA ARG A 55 6.45 -6.28 4.28
C ARG A 55 7.37 -6.54 5.46
N LYS A 56 8.42 -7.33 5.31
CA LYS A 56 9.39 -7.54 6.39
C LYS A 56 10.19 -6.27 6.72
N HIS A 57 10.26 -5.32 5.77
CA HIS A 57 11.00 -4.07 5.95
C HIS A 57 10.05 -2.97 6.44
N LEU A 58 10.08 -2.68 7.75
CA LEU A 58 9.16 -1.72 8.35
C LEU A 58 9.31 -0.31 7.78
N SER A 59 10.51 0.08 7.38
CA SER A 59 10.78 1.41 6.81
C SER A 59 10.02 1.70 5.50
N THR A 60 9.66 0.65 4.75
CA THR A 60 8.98 0.78 3.46
C THR A 60 7.59 0.15 3.45
N ARG A 61 7.22 -0.60 4.48
CA ARG A 61 5.95 -1.35 4.54
C ARG A 61 4.73 -0.47 4.33
N TRP A 62 4.73 0.75 4.90
CA TRP A 62 3.64 1.70 4.79
C TRP A 62 4.10 2.99 4.10
N CYS A 63 4.93 2.85 3.08
CA CYS A 63 5.44 3.96 2.27
C CYS A 63 4.60 4.08 1.00
N ASP A 64 4.03 5.26 0.76
CA ASP A 64 3.10 5.53 -0.35
C ASP A 64 3.65 5.16 -1.72
N THR A 65 4.95 5.32 -1.94
CA THR A 65 5.58 4.99 -3.23
C THR A 65 5.90 3.52 -3.35
N ASN A 66 6.19 2.84 -2.23
CA ASN A 66 6.56 1.42 -2.23
C ASN A 66 5.38 0.49 -2.50
N VAL A 67 4.16 0.97 -2.33
CA VAL A 67 2.95 0.14 -2.39
C VAL A 67 2.02 0.68 -3.46
N GLN A 68 1.61 -0.19 -4.37
CA GLN A 68 0.79 0.17 -5.53
C GLN A 68 -0.33 -0.85 -5.73
N PRO A 69 -1.44 -0.46 -6.37
CA PRO A 69 -2.46 -1.45 -6.75
C PRO A 69 -1.85 -2.47 -7.71
N GLN A 70 -2.01 -3.76 -7.39
CA GLN A 70 -1.43 -4.82 -8.19
C GLN A 70 -2.36 -6.03 -8.20
N SER A 71 -2.57 -6.62 -9.39
CA SER A 71 -3.44 -7.79 -9.54
C SER A 71 -2.93 -8.97 -8.71
N ALA A 72 -3.85 -9.84 -8.30
CA ALA A 72 -3.49 -11.07 -7.59
C ALA A 72 -2.53 -11.94 -8.41
N ALA A 73 -2.73 -11.99 -9.73
CA ALA A 73 -1.85 -12.75 -10.63
C ALA A 73 -0.40 -12.26 -10.54
N ASP A 74 -0.17 -10.97 -10.67
CA ASP A 74 1.17 -10.39 -10.60
C ASP A 74 1.73 -10.41 -9.17
N ASN A 75 0.90 -10.12 -8.18
CA ASN A 75 1.35 -10.02 -6.79
C ASN A 75 1.70 -11.38 -6.19
N LEU A 76 0.86 -12.41 -6.43
CA LEU A 76 1.02 -13.73 -5.81
C LEU A 76 1.76 -14.71 -6.72
N PHE A 77 1.32 -14.84 -7.96
CA PHE A 77 1.85 -15.85 -8.89
C PHE A 77 3.02 -15.34 -9.71
N GLY A 78 3.06 -14.04 -10.00
CA GLY A 78 4.17 -13.40 -10.69
C GLY A 78 5.29 -12.94 -9.77
N GLN A 79 5.26 -13.31 -8.48
CA GLN A 79 6.26 -12.91 -7.48
C GLN A 79 6.43 -11.39 -7.39
N GLY A 80 5.32 -10.64 -7.58
CA GLY A 80 5.30 -9.19 -7.52
C GLY A 80 5.80 -8.48 -8.77
N GLU A 81 6.21 -9.22 -9.81
CA GLU A 81 6.72 -8.63 -11.06
C GLU A 81 7.76 -7.53 -10.81
N GLN A 82 8.81 -7.87 -10.08
CA GLN A 82 9.77 -6.91 -9.54
C GLN A 82 10.43 -6.00 -10.58
N TYR A 83 10.77 -6.55 -11.74
CA TYR A 83 11.41 -5.77 -12.81
C TYR A 83 10.44 -4.71 -13.38
N LYS A 84 9.23 -5.12 -13.70
CA LYS A 84 8.19 -4.20 -14.18
C LYS A 84 7.82 -3.18 -13.12
N PHE A 85 7.73 -3.61 -11.88
CA PHE A 85 7.43 -2.73 -10.75
C PHE A 85 8.47 -1.62 -10.64
N ALA A 86 9.76 -1.98 -10.69
CA ALA A 86 10.85 -1.01 -10.63
C ALA A 86 10.80 -0.01 -11.79
N LEU A 87 10.58 -0.49 -13.02
CA LEU A 87 10.48 0.39 -14.19
C LEU A 87 9.31 1.37 -14.07
N HIS A 88 8.16 0.89 -13.61
CA HIS A 88 6.97 1.73 -13.46
C HIS A 88 7.09 2.73 -12.31
N LEU A 89 7.79 2.37 -11.23
CA LEU A 89 8.11 3.32 -10.15
C LEU A 89 8.95 4.48 -10.68
N ASP A 90 10.00 4.16 -11.41
CA ASP A 90 10.88 5.19 -11.99
C ASP A 90 10.13 6.05 -13.02
N GLY A 91 9.24 5.43 -13.79
CA GLY A 91 8.40 6.15 -14.74
C GLY A 91 7.39 7.09 -14.10
N LYS A 92 6.79 6.68 -12.99
CA LYS A 92 5.75 7.47 -12.30
C LYS A 92 6.32 8.55 -11.40
N TYR A 93 7.37 8.23 -10.64
CA TYR A 93 7.89 9.12 -9.59
C TYR A 93 9.25 9.73 -9.90
N GLY A 94 9.90 9.29 -10.97
CA GLY A 94 11.22 9.77 -11.38
C GLY A 94 12.29 8.70 -11.32
N GLU A 95 13.29 8.84 -12.19
CA GLU A 95 14.42 7.93 -12.26
C GLU A 95 15.12 7.83 -10.90
N GLY A 96 15.42 6.60 -10.46
CA GLY A 96 16.07 6.33 -9.18
C GLY A 96 15.12 6.01 -8.04
N THR A 97 13.79 6.12 -8.22
CA THR A 97 12.82 5.85 -7.16
C THR A 97 12.93 4.42 -6.62
N ALA A 98 13.02 3.43 -7.51
CA ALA A 98 13.15 2.03 -7.09
C ALA A 98 14.42 1.79 -6.28
N GLU A 99 15.52 2.39 -6.71
CA GLU A 99 16.81 2.28 -6.00
C GLU A 99 16.75 2.93 -4.63
N GLU A 100 16.12 4.11 -4.52
CA GLU A 100 15.92 4.79 -3.23
C GLU A 100 15.08 3.94 -2.27
N LEU A 101 14.04 3.29 -2.77
CA LEU A 101 13.21 2.41 -1.95
C LEU A 101 14.01 1.20 -1.46
N GLN A 102 14.85 0.64 -2.31
CA GLN A 102 15.74 -0.46 -1.94
C GLN A 102 16.70 -0.05 -0.83
N PHE A 103 17.29 1.12 -0.95
CA PHE A 103 18.16 1.70 0.09
C PHE A 103 17.39 1.93 1.39
N LYS A 104 16.22 2.57 1.31
CA LYS A 104 15.37 2.84 2.47
C LYS A 104 14.94 1.55 3.19
N SER A 105 14.67 0.48 2.45
CA SER A 105 14.22 -0.79 3.02
C SER A 105 15.24 -1.39 3.98
N ARG A 106 16.53 -1.09 3.79
CA ARG A 106 17.62 -1.62 4.60
C ARG A 106 17.85 -0.81 5.88
N GLN A 107 17.20 0.32 6.03
CA GLN A 107 17.35 1.17 7.21
C GLN A 107 16.55 0.61 8.39
N ILE A 108 17.12 0.73 9.58
CA ILE A 108 16.43 0.35 10.80
C ILE A 108 15.29 1.35 11.04
N HIS A 109 14.09 0.82 11.28
CA HIS A 109 12.91 1.63 11.52
C HIS A 109 12.11 1.00 12.66
N LYS A 110 11.84 1.79 13.69
CA LYS A 110 11.04 1.36 14.83
C LYS A 110 9.75 2.18 14.86
N VAL A 111 8.65 1.50 15.09
CA VAL A 111 7.33 2.13 15.20
C VAL A 111 6.78 1.85 16.60
N SER A 112 6.47 2.91 17.33
CA SER A 112 5.88 2.79 18.67
C SER A 112 4.39 2.43 18.57
N ARG A 113 3.82 1.96 19.68
CA ARG A 113 2.37 1.71 19.79
C ARG A 113 1.56 2.94 19.41
N VAL A 114 1.93 4.09 19.95
CA VAL A 114 1.24 5.36 19.68
C VAL A 114 1.29 5.71 18.20
N GLU A 115 2.44 5.53 17.56
CA GLU A 115 2.60 5.78 16.12
C GLU A 115 1.70 4.85 15.29
N TYR A 116 1.60 3.55 15.65
CA TYR A 116 0.66 2.64 14.98
C TYR A 116 -0.79 3.13 15.11
N GLU A 117 -1.20 3.50 16.31
CA GLU A 117 -2.56 3.98 16.57
C GLU A 117 -2.87 5.26 15.78
N GLU A 118 -1.93 6.20 15.74
CA GLU A 118 -2.04 7.44 14.97
C GLU A 118 -2.15 7.17 13.46
N GLN A 119 -1.32 6.28 12.93
CA GLN A 119 -1.34 5.94 11.50
C GLN A 119 -2.61 5.20 11.11
N ILE A 120 -3.10 4.30 11.96
CA ILE A 120 -4.37 3.60 11.72
C ILE A 120 -5.50 4.62 11.59
N SER A 121 -5.58 5.55 12.53
CA SER A 121 -6.58 6.61 12.51
C SER A 121 -6.46 7.49 11.26
N TYR A 122 -5.25 7.86 10.90
CA TYR A 122 -4.94 8.67 9.73
C TYR A 122 -5.43 8.00 8.44
N TYR A 123 -5.04 6.73 8.20
CA TYR A 123 -5.43 6.03 6.97
C TYR A 123 -6.91 5.66 6.95
N LYS A 124 -7.50 5.37 8.08
CA LYS A 124 -8.95 5.17 8.19
C LYS A 124 -9.69 6.43 7.73
N ASN A 125 -9.29 7.60 8.19
CA ASN A 125 -9.88 8.87 7.80
C ASN A 125 -9.67 9.15 6.31
N LEU A 126 -8.48 8.88 5.77
CA LEU A 126 -8.21 9.02 4.34
C LEU A 126 -9.12 8.13 3.49
N VAL A 127 -9.32 6.88 3.91
CA VAL A 127 -10.21 5.94 3.20
C VAL A 127 -11.64 6.49 3.18
N GLU A 128 -12.14 6.94 4.33
CA GLU A 128 -13.49 7.49 4.43
C GLU A 128 -13.65 8.72 3.55
N ASN A 129 -12.66 9.63 3.56
CA ASN A 129 -12.68 10.83 2.73
C ASN A 129 -12.63 10.51 1.23
N LEU A 130 -11.79 9.56 0.82
CA LEU A 130 -11.70 9.14 -0.58
C LEU A 130 -12.99 8.53 -1.08
N LYS A 131 -13.65 7.71 -0.27
CA LYS A 131 -14.95 7.13 -0.62
C LYS A 131 -16.01 8.22 -0.80
N GLU A 132 -16.03 9.19 0.10
CA GLU A 132 -16.99 10.31 0.02
C GLU A 132 -16.73 11.16 -1.22
N GLU A 133 -15.49 11.58 -1.45
CA GLU A 133 -15.10 12.39 -2.62
C GLU A 133 -15.43 11.70 -3.94
N LYS A 134 -15.25 10.40 -4.01
CA LYS A 134 -15.45 9.62 -5.24
C LYS A 134 -16.87 9.06 -5.37
N GLY A 135 -17.70 9.22 -4.36
CA GLY A 135 -19.06 8.66 -4.35
C GLY A 135 -19.07 7.13 -4.27
N ILE A 136 -18.09 6.54 -3.61
CA ILE A 136 -17.97 5.09 -3.43
C ILE A 136 -18.49 4.72 -2.04
N GLU A 137 -19.34 3.70 -2.00
CA GLU A 137 -19.90 3.19 -0.72
C GLU A 137 -18.99 2.14 -0.03
#